data_437a4c0696362c6162e7e24681101851
#
_entry.id   437a4c0696362c6162e7e24681101851
#
_cell.length_a   1.000
_cell.length_b   1.000
_cell.length_c   1.000
_cell.angle_alpha   90.00
_cell.angle_beta   90.00
_cell.angle_gamma   90.00
#
_symmetry.space_group_name_H-M   'P 1'
#
loop_
_entity.id
_entity.type
_entity.pdbx_description
1 polymer ?
#
loop_
_entity_poly.entity_id
_entity_poly.type
_entity_poly.pdbx_seq_one_letter_code
_entity_poly.pdbx_strand_id
1 'polypeptide(L)'
;AWSTIRDFGLSYVIKSIREDLTKFKVIFNNWFFESSLGDLSDKKSEISKALSKVQKDHAYEKNGAIWLESSKFGDDKDRVIIREDGRGTYLSADLAYHRNKLDRGFDTIINVWGADHHGYIKRIEATIEAMGYSKKQMQVQLVQFANLFENGSKVKMSTRSGNFYTLKQLIDDIGPD
;
A
#
# COMPACT_ATOMS: atom_id res chain seq x y z
N ALA A 1 21.28 18.46 7.72
CA ALA A 1 20.48 18.70 8.92
C ALA A 1 19.06 18.14 8.82
N TRP A 2 18.27 18.50 7.76
CA TRP A 2 16.88 18.02 7.63
C TRP A 2 16.77 16.51 7.46
N SER A 3 17.57 15.90 6.59
CA SER A 3 17.60 14.44 6.40
C SER A 3 17.89 13.69 7.71
N THR A 4 18.86 14.17 8.49
CA THR A 4 19.23 13.56 9.78
C THR A 4 18.07 13.57 10.77
N ILE A 5 17.34 14.70 10.86
CA ILE A 5 16.17 14.82 11.75
C ILE A 5 15.04 13.90 11.29
N ARG A 6 14.75 13.88 10.00
CA ARG A 6 13.74 12.98 9.40
C ARG A 6 14.07 11.52 9.67
N ASP A 7 15.31 11.10 9.40
CA ASP A 7 15.73 9.71 9.51
C ASP A 7 15.75 9.26 10.97
N PHE A 8 16.14 10.13 11.90
CA PHE A 8 16.04 9.89 13.33
C PHE A 8 14.58 9.71 13.77
N GLY A 9 13.70 10.65 13.40
CA GLY A 9 12.28 10.57 13.75
C GLY A 9 11.61 9.33 13.17
N LEU A 10 11.88 9.00 11.90
CA LEU A 10 11.37 7.81 11.26
C LEU A 10 11.85 6.53 11.98
N SER A 11 13.13 6.44 12.30
CA SER A 11 13.71 5.29 13.01
C SER A 11 13.08 5.12 14.38
N TYR A 12 12.88 6.23 15.11
CA TYR A 12 12.24 6.21 16.42
C TYR A 12 10.79 5.69 16.35
N VAL A 13 9.98 6.21 15.41
CA VAL A 13 8.60 5.79 15.23
C VAL A 13 8.52 4.31 14.81
N ILE A 14 9.34 3.87 13.86
CA ILE A 14 9.36 2.46 13.42
C ILE A 14 9.76 1.53 14.58
N LYS A 15 10.72 1.95 15.41
CA LYS A 15 11.10 1.16 16.60
C LYS A 15 9.91 1.01 17.56
N SER A 16 9.23 2.12 17.88
CA SER A 16 8.04 2.10 18.75
C SER A 16 6.93 1.19 18.18
N ILE A 17 6.64 1.27 16.88
CA ILE A 17 5.65 0.40 16.23
C ILE A 17 6.04 -1.07 16.36
N ARG A 18 7.31 -1.41 16.15
CA ARG A 18 7.80 -2.79 16.31
C ARG A 18 7.65 -3.30 17.74
N GLU A 19 7.96 -2.47 18.72
CA GLU A 19 7.81 -2.82 20.14
C GLU A 19 6.35 -3.08 20.50
N ASP A 20 5.43 -2.22 20.07
CA ASP A 20 3.99 -2.38 20.31
C ASP A 20 3.45 -3.66 19.62
N LEU A 21 3.80 -3.90 18.37
CA LEU A 21 3.42 -5.11 17.65
C LEU A 21 3.99 -6.37 18.30
N THR A 22 5.23 -6.33 18.79
CA THR A 22 5.83 -7.45 19.50
C THR A 22 5.09 -7.76 20.79
N LYS A 23 4.68 -6.73 21.56
CA LYS A 23 3.83 -6.91 22.75
C LYS A 23 2.50 -7.55 22.39
N PHE A 24 1.92 -7.14 21.25
CA PHE A 24 0.68 -7.69 20.70
C PHE A 24 0.87 -9.05 20.02
N LYS A 25 2.06 -9.67 20.14
CA LYS A 25 2.42 -10.98 19.54
C LYS A 25 2.34 -11.03 18.02
N VAL A 26 2.40 -9.86 17.35
CA VAL A 26 2.44 -9.74 15.88
C VAL A 26 3.88 -9.50 15.44
N ILE A 27 4.47 -10.50 14.79
CA ILE A 27 5.86 -10.45 14.32
C ILE A 27 5.90 -10.51 12.80
N PHE A 28 6.51 -9.48 12.19
CA PHE A 28 6.70 -9.44 10.74
C PHE A 28 8.10 -9.93 10.36
N ASN A 29 8.17 -10.87 9.44
CA ASN A 29 9.43 -11.37 8.90
C ASN A 29 10.12 -10.37 7.97
N ASN A 30 9.34 -9.53 7.28
CA ASN A 30 9.85 -8.54 6.36
C ASN A 30 9.17 -7.18 6.57
N TRP A 31 9.99 -6.14 6.73
CA TRP A 31 9.56 -4.75 6.79
C TRP A 31 9.94 -4.08 5.48
N PHE A 32 8.94 -3.82 4.66
CA PHE A 32 9.12 -3.19 3.36
C PHE A 32 8.93 -1.67 3.47
N PHE A 33 9.86 -0.92 2.94
CA PHE A 33 9.78 0.54 2.89
C PHE A 33 9.41 0.98 1.47
N GLU A 34 8.33 1.74 1.32
CA GLU A 34 7.89 2.26 0.02
C GLU A 34 9.00 3.06 -0.69
N SER A 35 9.82 3.79 0.08
CA SER A 35 10.99 4.51 -0.45
C SER A 35 11.99 3.62 -1.19
N SER A 36 12.01 2.30 -0.94
CA SER A 36 12.86 1.36 -1.66
C SER A 36 12.42 1.10 -3.10
N LEU A 37 11.20 1.49 -3.46
CA LEU A 37 10.72 1.44 -4.84
C LEU A 37 11.42 2.46 -5.73
N GLY A 38 12.02 3.49 -5.13
CA GLY A 38 12.63 4.62 -5.83
C GLY A 38 11.60 5.51 -6.51
N ASP A 39 12.02 6.30 -7.47
CA ASP A 39 11.15 7.19 -8.22
C ASP A 39 11.37 7.09 -9.74
N LEU A 40 10.55 7.79 -10.52
CA LEU A 40 10.55 7.74 -11.99
C LEU A 40 11.75 8.45 -12.63
N SER A 41 12.49 9.27 -11.90
CA SER A 41 13.71 9.91 -12.41
C SER A 41 14.86 8.92 -12.59
N ASP A 42 14.84 7.83 -11.81
CA ASP A 42 15.77 6.72 -11.95
C ASP A 42 15.15 5.59 -12.78
N LYS A 43 15.62 5.41 -14.01
CA LYS A 43 15.18 4.32 -14.91
C LYS A 43 15.46 2.91 -14.36
N LYS A 44 16.35 2.79 -13.37
CA LYS A 44 16.70 1.51 -12.73
C LYS A 44 15.86 1.25 -11.47
N SER A 45 15.06 2.21 -11.02
CA SER A 45 14.18 2.05 -9.87
C SER A 45 13.14 0.94 -10.09
N GLU A 46 12.65 0.37 -9.02
CA GLU A 46 11.62 -0.68 -9.09
C GLU A 46 10.32 -0.15 -9.68
N ILE A 47 9.98 1.11 -9.38
CA ILE A 47 8.79 1.76 -9.97
C ILE A 47 8.94 1.94 -11.48
N SER A 48 10.10 2.40 -11.97
CA SER A 48 10.34 2.57 -13.40
C SER A 48 10.33 1.24 -14.15
N LYS A 49 10.94 0.20 -13.61
CA LYS A 49 10.91 -1.15 -14.18
C LYS A 49 9.50 -1.74 -14.26
N ALA A 50 8.71 -1.56 -13.19
CA ALA A 50 7.34 -2.05 -13.15
C ALA A 50 6.45 -1.33 -14.17
N LEU A 51 6.56 0.00 -14.26
CA LEU A 51 5.81 0.77 -15.24
C LEU A 51 6.22 0.47 -16.68
N SER A 52 7.51 0.29 -16.97
CA SER A 52 8.00 -0.07 -18.30
C SER A 52 7.41 -1.40 -18.80
N LYS A 53 7.17 -2.34 -17.90
CA LYS A 53 6.55 -3.63 -18.23
C LYS A 53 5.11 -3.47 -18.72
N VAL A 54 4.37 -2.56 -18.10
CA VAL A 54 2.96 -2.28 -18.43
C VAL A 54 2.83 -1.32 -19.61
N GLN A 55 3.66 -0.28 -19.68
CA GLN A 55 3.57 0.75 -20.70
C GLN A 55 3.76 0.21 -22.12
N LYS A 56 4.52 -0.85 -22.29
CA LYS A 56 4.82 -1.41 -23.59
C LYS A 56 3.57 -1.89 -24.33
N ASP A 57 2.64 -2.55 -23.63
CA ASP A 57 1.56 -3.28 -24.24
C ASP A 57 0.16 -2.87 -23.72
N HIS A 58 0.09 -2.18 -22.58
CA HIS A 58 -1.16 -1.94 -21.86
C HIS A 58 -1.31 -0.52 -21.32
N ALA A 59 -0.64 0.45 -21.94
CA ALA A 59 -0.79 1.84 -21.56
C ALA A 59 -0.83 2.76 -22.79
N TYR A 60 -1.46 3.89 -22.64
CA TYR A 60 -1.54 4.93 -23.67
C TYR A 60 -1.36 6.32 -23.05
N GLU A 61 -0.96 7.27 -23.89
CA GLU A 61 -0.87 8.68 -23.51
C GLU A 61 -2.17 9.41 -23.86
N LYS A 62 -2.66 10.20 -22.91
CA LYS A 62 -3.81 11.09 -23.12
C LYS A 62 -3.66 12.33 -22.24
N ASN A 63 -3.74 13.51 -22.86
CA ASN A 63 -3.61 14.82 -22.20
C ASN A 63 -2.32 14.94 -21.37
N GLY A 64 -1.19 14.46 -21.91
CA GLY A 64 0.11 14.50 -21.24
C GLY A 64 0.30 13.51 -20.09
N ALA A 65 -0.73 12.74 -19.76
CA ALA A 65 -0.69 11.70 -18.72
C ALA A 65 -0.62 10.29 -19.35
N ILE A 66 0.02 9.34 -18.66
CA ILE A 66 0.05 7.94 -19.07
C ILE A 66 -1.05 7.19 -18.32
N TRP A 67 -1.88 6.50 -19.07
CA TRP A 67 -3.03 5.73 -18.61
C TRP A 67 -2.78 4.24 -18.77
N LEU A 68 -3.08 3.46 -17.74
CA LEU A 68 -3.18 2.01 -17.79
C LEU A 68 -4.57 1.63 -18.35
N GLU A 69 -4.62 0.73 -19.32
CA GLU A 69 -5.84 0.17 -19.86
C GLU A 69 -6.48 -0.86 -18.91
N SER A 70 -6.67 -0.48 -17.65
CA SER A 70 -7.14 -1.40 -16.60
C SER A 70 -8.55 -1.92 -16.86
N SER A 71 -9.36 -1.20 -17.64
CA SER A 71 -10.70 -1.68 -18.05
C SER A 71 -10.62 -2.96 -18.89
N LYS A 72 -9.57 -3.18 -19.67
CA LYS A 72 -9.36 -4.44 -20.42
C LYS A 72 -9.17 -5.66 -19.51
N PHE A 73 -8.80 -5.43 -18.26
CA PHE A 73 -8.51 -6.46 -17.26
C PHE A 73 -9.56 -6.51 -16.13
N GLY A 74 -10.73 -5.86 -16.33
CA GLY A 74 -11.87 -5.98 -15.42
C GLY A 74 -12.03 -4.87 -14.38
N ASP A 75 -11.21 -3.81 -14.44
CA ASP A 75 -11.50 -2.57 -13.70
C ASP A 75 -12.69 -1.83 -14.37
N ASP A 76 -13.36 -0.97 -13.64
CA ASP A 76 -14.52 -0.19 -14.14
C ASP A 76 -14.11 0.92 -15.13
N LYS A 77 -12.85 1.33 -15.14
CA LYS A 77 -12.29 2.32 -16.07
C LYS A 77 -10.76 2.29 -16.09
N ASP A 78 -10.18 2.89 -17.14
CA ASP A 78 -8.74 3.09 -17.23
C ASP A 78 -8.22 4.05 -16.14
N ARG A 79 -6.96 3.88 -15.74
CA ARG A 79 -6.36 4.60 -14.62
C ARG A 79 -5.07 5.32 -15.01
N VAL A 80 -4.94 6.55 -14.52
CA VAL A 80 -3.68 7.28 -14.66
C VAL A 80 -2.61 6.63 -13.80
N ILE A 81 -1.48 6.28 -14.40
CA ILE A 81 -0.29 5.77 -13.71
C ILE A 81 0.81 6.84 -13.63
N ILE A 82 0.96 7.69 -14.65
CA ILE A 82 1.85 8.86 -14.60
C ILE A 82 1.03 10.09 -14.93
N ARG A 83 1.13 11.11 -14.12
CA ARG A 83 0.44 12.41 -14.31
C ARG A 83 1.13 13.23 -15.40
N GLU A 84 0.46 14.26 -15.88
CA GLU A 84 0.97 15.23 -16.86
C GLU A 84 2.28 15.91 -16.42
N ASP A 85 2.50 16.06 -15.12
CA ASP A 85 3.72 16.60 -14.53
C ASP A 85 4.86 15.57 -14.39
N GLY A 86 4.69 14.37 -14.94
CA GLY A 86 5.66 13.27 -14.91
C GLY A 86 5.72 12.50 -13.58
N ARG A 87 4.94 12.87 -12.57
CA ARG A 87 4.92 12.17 -11.29
C ARG A 87 4.04 10.92 -11.34
N GLY A 88 4.50 9.86 -10.71
CA GLY A 88 3.68 8.66 -10.51
C GLY A 88 2.46 8.92 -9.63
N THR A 89 1.40 8.15 -9.84
CA THR A 89 0.24 8.10 -8.95
C THR A 89 0.48 7.06 -7.84
N TYR A 90 -0.41 6.99 -6.85
CA TYR A 90 -0.39 5.89 -5.88
C TYR A 90 -0.46 4.52 -6.55
N LEU A 91 -1.19 4.41 -7.67
CA LEU A 91 -1.29 3.15 -8.42
C LEU A 91 0.07 2.72 -8.98
N SER A 92 0.95 3.65 -9.33
CA SER A 92 2.31 3.33 -9.79
C SER A 92 3.15 2.69 -8.70
N ALA A 93 3.06 3.19 -7.48
CA ALA A 93 3.74 2.60 -6.33
C ALA A 93 3.15 1.23 -5.98
N ASP A 94 1.82 1.10 -6.00
CA ASP A 94 1.13 -0.17 -5.77
C ASP A 94 1.49 -1.23 -6.82
N LEU A 95 1.56 -0.84 -8.09
CA LEU A 95 1.99 -1.69 -9.19
C LEU A 95 3.41 -2.23 -8.94
N ALA A 96 4.34 -1.36 -8.58
CA ALA A 96 5.71 -1.74 -8.29
C ALA A 96 5.82 -2.64 -7.06
N TYR A 97 5.03 -2.34 -6.02
CA TYR A 97 5.03 -3.14 -4.80
C TYR A 97 4.41 -4.53 -5.00
N HIS A 98 3.32 -4.65 -5.75
CA HIS A 98 2.74 -5.95 -6.06
C HIS A 98 3.67 -6.78 -6.94
N ARG A 99 4.33 -6.16 -7.93
CA ARG A 99 5.40 -6.83 -8.68
C ARG A 99 6.50 -7.35 -7.73
N ASN A 100 6.99 -6.51 -6.83
CA ASN A 100 8.00 -6.93 -5.84
C ASN A 100 7.54 -8.14 -5.01
N LYS A 101 6.26 -8.17 -4.57
CA LYS A 101 5.71 -9.31 -3.83
C LYS A 101 5.70 -10.58 -4.68
N LEU A 102 5.25 -10.49 -5.93
CA LEU A 102 5.18 -11.63 -6.86
C LEU A 102 6.58 -12.15 -7.22
N ASP A 103 7.54 -11.23 -7.44
CA ASP A 103 8.93 -11.58 -7.75
C ASP A 103 9.68 -12.27 -6.58
N ARG A 104 9.12 -12.26 -5.35
CA ARG A 104 9.65 -13.05 -4.21
C ARG A 104 9.40 -14.55 -4.35
N GLY A 105 8.62 -15.00 -5.32
CA GLY A 105 8.40 -16.40 -5.62
C GLY A 105 7.35 -17.10 -4.74
N PHE A 106 6.45 -16.36 -4.11
CA PHE A 106 5.30 -16.94 -3.43
C PHE A 106 4.23 -17.34 -4.43
N ASP A 107 3.60 -18.51 -4.22
CA ASP A 107 2.49 -18.99 -5.05
C ASP A 107 1.24 -18.12 -4.88
N THR A 108 1.04 -17.59 -3.69
CA THR A 108 -0.08 -16.73 -3.34
C THR A 108 0.37 -15.58 -2.45
N ILE A 109 -0.10 -14.37 -2.79
CA ILE A 109 0.03 -13.18 -1.95
C ILE A 109 -1.33 -12.84 -1.35
N ILE A 110 -1.38 -12.58 -0.06
CA ILE A 110 -2.60 -12.18 0.65
C ILE A 110 -2.44 -10.75 1.13
N ASN A 111 -3.29 -9.85 0.61
CA ASN A 111 -3.38 -8.49 1.09
C ASN A 111 -4.46 -8.41 2.18
N VAL A 112 -4.12 -7.89 3.35
CA VAL A 112 -5.07 -7.62 4.43
C VAL A 112 -5.40 -6.13 4.41
N TRP A 113 -6.64 -5.78 4.06
CA TRP A 113 -7.08 -4.39 3.87
C TRP A 113 -8.29 -4.06 4.72
N GLY A 114 -8.44 -2.77 5.05
CA GLY A 114 -9.69 -2.27 5.59
C GLY A 114 -10.84 -2.41 4.58
N ALA A 115 -12.05 -2.66 5.06
CA ALA A 115 -13.22 -2.90 4.21
C ALA A 115 -13.59 -1.71 3.31
N ASP A 116 -13.17 -0.50 3.67
CA ASP A 116 -13.29 0.72 2.85
C ASP A 116 -12.49 0.65 1.54
N HIS A 117 -11.49 -0.22 1.44
CA HIS A 117 -10.69 -0.45 0.23
C HIS A 117 -11.29 -1.53 -0.71
N HIS A 118 -12.48 -2.07 -0.43
CA HIS A 118 -13.07 -3.12 -1.25
C HIS A 118 -13.14 -2.75 -2.75
N GLY A 119 -13.47 -1.50 -3.08
CA GLY A 119 -13.52 -0.98 -4.45
C GLY A 119 -12.16 -0.88 -5.15
N TYR A 120 -11.07 -1.08 -4.41
CA TYR A 120 -9.71 -1.04 -4.96
C TYR A 120 -9.24 -2.40 -5.47
N ILE A 121 -9.92 -3.49 -5.12
CA ILE A 121 -9.52 -4.87 -5.45
C ILE A 121 -9.41 -5.06 -6.95
N LYS A 122 -10.47 -4.77 -7.71
CA LYS A 122 -10.50 -4.93 -9.17
C LYS A 122 -9.38 -4.15 -9.87
N ARG A 123 -9.02 -2.98 -9.33
CA ARG A 123 -7.94 -2.15 -9.86
C ARG A 123 -6.59 -2.83 -9.71
N ILE A 124 -6.32 -3.42 -8.55
CA ILE A 124 -5.05 -4.14 -8.33
C ILE A 124 -5.03 -5.46 -9.09
N GLU A 125 -6.14 -6.19 -9.17
CA GLU A 125 -6.25 -7.38 -10.02
C GLU A 125 -5.93 -7.06 -11.48
N ALA A 126 -6.53 -6.00 -12.03
CA ALA A 126 -6.25 -5.52 -13.38
C ALA A 126 -4.77 -5.15 -13.58
N THR A 127 -4.17 -4.51 -12.57
CA THR A 127 -2.76 -4.14 -12.58
C THR A 127 -1.85 -5.36 -12.62
N ILE A 128 -2.16 -6.40 -11.85
CA ILE A 128 -1.42 -7.67 -11.82
C ILE A 128 -1.49 -8.38 -13.17
N GLU A 129 -2.68 -8.46 -13.77
CA GLU A 129 -2.87 -9.07 -15.08
C GLU A 129 -2.16 -8.27 -16.20
N ALA A 130 -2.22 -6.95 -16.15
CA ALA A 130 -1.48 -6.09 -17.09
C ALA A 130 0.04 -6.26 -17.01
N MET A 131 0.56 -6.66 -15.86
CA MET A 131 1.98 -7.03 -15.70
C MET A 131 2.31 -8.44 -16.19
N GLY A 132 1.33 -9.22 -16.64
CA GLY A 132 1.49 -10.60 -17.12
C GLY A 132 1.52 -11.66 -16.02
N TYR A 133 1.08 -11.33 -14.81
CA TYR A 133 0.88 -12.31 -13.73
C TYR A 133 -0.60 -12.74 -13.68
N SER A 134 -0.87 -13.85 -13.03
CA SER A 134 -2.25 -14.28 -12.80
C SER A 134 -2.85 -13.57 -11.59
N LYS A 135 -4.02 -12.94 -11.72
CA LYS A 135 -4.75 -12.38 -10.57
C LYS A 135 -5.12 -13.44 -9.52
N LYS A 136 -5.16 -14.73 -9.89
CA LYS A 136 -5.40 -15.84 -8.96
C LYS A 136 -4.27 -15.98 -7.91
N GLN A 137 -3.10 -15.42 -8.18
CA GLN A 137 -1.99 -15.38 -7.21
C GLN A 137 -2.23 -14.34 -6.09
N MET A 138 -3.23 -13.47 -6.23
CA MET A 138 -3.58 -12.48 -5.21
C MET A 138 -4.93 -12.81 -4.57
N GLN A 139 -4.95 -12.75 -3.25
CA GLN A 139 -6.16 -12.78 -2.44
C GLN A 139 -6.24 -11.52 -1.60
N VAL A 140 -7.44 -11.05 -1.34
CA VAL A 140 -7.66 -9.89 -0.45
C VAL A 140 -8.55 -10.32 0.69
N GLN A 141 -8.03 -10.17 1.91
CA GLN A 141 -8.79 -10.34 3.14
C GLN A 141 -9.25 -8.95 3.62
N LEU A 142 -10.55 -8.70 3.55
CA LEU A 142 -11.13 -7.46 4.07
C LEU A 142 -11.42 -7.57 5.56
N VAL A 143 -10.99 -6.56 6.30
CA VAL A 143 -11.22 -6.46 7.75
C VAL A 143 -12.10 -5.24 8.03
N GLN A 144 -13.19 -5.45 8.75
CA GLN A 144 -14.11 -4.40 9.15
C GLN A 144 -13.51 -3.51 10.25
N PHE A 145 -13.93 -2.26 10.29
CA PHE A 145 -13.55 -1.34 11.35
C PHE A 145 -14.07 -1.81 12.69
N ALA A 146 -13.20 -1.88 13.69
CA ALA A 146 -13.60 -1.98 15.08
C ALA A 146 -14.06 -0.60 15.59
N ASN A 147 -15.13 -0.57 16.37
CA ASN A 147 -15.56 0.63 17.07
C ASN A 147 -15.21 0.50 18.54
N LEU A 148 -14.56 1.52 19.09
CA LEU A 148 -14.32 1.63 20.51
C LEU A 148 -15.46 2.39 21.18
N PHE A 149 -15.88 1.90 22.36
CA PHE A 149 -16.89 2.54 23.21
C PHE A 149 -16.27 2.82 24.57
N GLU A 150 -16.48 4.01 25.08
CA GLU A 150 -16.11 4.42 26.42
C GLU A 150 -17.37 4.96 27.12
N ASN A 151 -17.68 4.44 28.29
CA ASN A 151 -18.90 4.80 29.07
C ASN A 151 -20.18 4.75 28.23
N GLY A 152 -20.31 3.72 27.35
CA GLY A 152 -21.48 3.54 26.50
C GLY A 152 -21.55 4.45 25.27
N SER A 153 -20.57 5.34 25.07
CA SER A 153 -20.49 6.25 23.92
C SER A 153 -19.39 5.84 22.97
N LYS A 154 -19.66 5.94 21.65
CA LYS A 154 -18.66 5.64 20.63
C LYS A 154 -17.55 6.70 20.66
N VAL A 155 -16.30 6.25 20.80
CA VAL A 155 -15.11 7.10 20.71
C VAL A 155 -14.93 7.56 19.27
N LYS A 156 -14.96 8.88 19.04
CA LYS A 156 -14.67 9.45 17.73
C LYS A 156 -13.16 9.57 17.56
N MET A 157 -12.61 8.85 16.59
CA MET A 157 -11.18 8.89 16.28
C MET A 157 -10.93 9.60 14.95
N SER A 158 -9.86 10.41 14.91
CA SER A 158 -9.39 11.07 13.71
C SER A 158 -7.89 11.32 13.82
N THR A 159 -7.12 10.68 12.96
CA THR A 159 -5.67 10.90 12.87
C THR A 159 -5.31 12.35 12.49
N ARG A 160 -6.17 13.00 11.69
CA ARG A 160 -5.97 14.40 11.28
C ARG A 160 -6.11 15.39 12.42
N SER A 161 -6.97 15.12 13.38
CA SER A 161 -7.14 15.97 14.57
C SER A 161 -6.26 15.56 15.75
N GLY A 162 -5.44 14.50 15.58
CA GLY A 162 -4.62 13.97 16.67
C GLY A 162 -5.41 13.23 17.76
N ASN A 163 -6.71 13.04 17.56
CA ASN A 163 -7.57 12.33 18.52
C ASN A 163 -7.75 10.88 18.04
N PHE A 164 -6.93 9.98 18.56
CA PHE A 164 -7.01 8.56 18.27
C PHE A 164 -6.50 7.75 19.46
N TYR A 165 -7.02 6.54 19.59
CA TYR A 165 -6.61 5.57 20.60
C TYR A 165 -5.52 4.68 20.00
N THR A 166 -4.35 4.68 20.59
CA THR A 166 -3.21 3.93 20.04
C THR A 166 -3.29 2.45 20.41
N LEU A 167 -2.63 1.58 19.62
CA LEU A 167 -2.47 0.17 19.97
C LEU A 167 -1.78 0.01 21.34
N LYS A 168 -0.80 0.88 21.63
CA LYS A 168 -0.11 0.89 22.93
C LYS A 168 -1.09 1.14 24.08
N GLN A 169 -1.96 2.17 23.96
CA GLN A 169 -2.98 2.44 24.97
C GLN A 169 -3.93 1.26 25.13
N LEU A 170 -4.36 0.65 24.03
CA LEU A 170 -5.24 -0.53 24.08
C LEU A 170 -4.59 -1.67 24.86
N ILE A 171 -3.30 -1.98 24.57
CA ILE A 171 -2.55 -3.01 25.29
C ILE A 171 -2.39 -2.67 26.78
N ASP A 172 -2.11 -1.41 27.07
CA ASP A 172 -1.94 -0.95 28.46
C ASP A 172 -3.24 -1.03 29.29
N ASP A 173 -4.41 -0.82 28.63
CA ASP A 173 -5.71 -0.79 29.31
C ASP A 173 -6.37 -2.18 29.46
N ILE A 174 -6.24 -3.05 28.44
CA ILE A 174 -6.96 -4.35 28.43
C ILE A 174 -6.02 -5.57 28.37
N GLY A 175 -4.73 -5.36 28.23
CA GLY A 175 -3.73 -6.42 28.09
C GLY A 175 -3.45 -6.78 26.63
N PRO A 176 -2.36 -7.56 26.40
CA PRO A 176 -1.91 -7.95 25.06
C PRO A 176 -2.60 -9.22 24.52
N ASP A 177 -3.48 -9.86 25.28
CA ASP A 177 -4.14 -11.15 24.97
C ASP A 177 -5.57 -10.96 24.45
#